data_eaacf33eaa1b8693d6ed4190d9d9e054
#
_entry.id   eaacf33eaa1b8693d6ed4190d9d9e054
#
_cell.length_a   1.000
_cell.length_b   1.000
_cell.length_c   1.000
_cell.angle_alpha   90.00
_cell.angle_beta   90.00
_cell.angle_gamma   90.00
#
_symmetry.space_group_name_H-M   'P 1'
#
loop_
_entity.id
_entity.type
_entity.pdbx_description
1 polymer ?
#
loop_
_entity_poly.entity_id
_entity_poly.type
_entity_poly.pdbx_seq_one_letter_code
_entity_poly.pdbx_strand_id
1 'polypeptide(L)'
;MTRNIRRSEKLLLAGLGFIIVFMVVQDTVPLGRLNNVDAIAESRSTSELIIVTITGTLQFLLIFAGVVFFIGKRYPTLVKIWLIIHQSSIFIGALIAWWIPYLFGIGAAERAESYHIMFGETHSFLPVMNGIVPNTLHTMFHGVLLMCIILTIYISLSGSKNKDHSPELKVINK
;
A
#
# COMPACT_ATOMS: atom_id res chain seq x y z
N MET A 1 -14.33 20.43 -15.66
CA MET A 1 -13.71 19.85 -16.87
C MET A 1 -13.08 18.51 -16.51
N THR A 2 -13.47 17.47 -17.22
CA THR A 2 -12.86 16.14 -17.13
C THR A 2 -11.76 16.03 -18.17
N ARG A 3 -10.62 15.45 -17.81
CA ARG A 3 -9.51 15.16 -18.72
C ARG A 3 -9.40 13.65 -18.96
N ASN A 4 -8.63 13.25 -19.93
CA ASN A 4 -8.33 11.84 -20.15
C ASN A 4 -7.62 11.26 -18.92
N ILE A 5 -8.01 10.04 -18.53
CA ILE A 5 -7.40 9.30 -17.43
C ILE A 5 -5.95 8.96 -17.80
N ARG A 6 -5.00 9.35 -16.95
CA ARG A 6 -3.57 9.09 -17.15
C ARG A 6 -3.24 7.61 -16.91
N ARG A 7 -2.17 7.13 -17.55
CA ARG A 7 -1.66 5.77 -17.29
C ARG A 7 -1.28 5.58 -15.82
N SER A 8 -0.68 6.59 -15.19
CA SER A 8 -0.33 6.56 -13.76
C SER A 8 -1.55 6.40 -12.84
N GLU A 9 -2.70 6.99 -13.18
CA GLU A 9 -3.93 6.81 -12.41
C GLU A 9 -4.50 5.40 -12.57
N LYS A 10 -4.41 4.81 -13.77
CA LYS A 10 -4.81 3.41 -13.99
C LYS A 10 -3.93 2.44 -13.23
N LEU A 11 -2.61 2.67 -13.23
CA LEU A 11 -1.65 1.85 -12.48
C LEU A 11 -1.88 1.98 -10.97
N LEU A 12 -2.14 3.20 -10.46
CA LEU A 12 -2.48 3.42 -9.06
C LEU A 12 -3.75 2.66 -8.66
N LEU A 13 -4.81 2.71 -9.47
CA LEU A 13 -6.02 1.94 -9.21
C LEU A 13 -5.79 0.43 -9.25
N ALA A 14 -4.99 -0.06 -10.19
CA ALA A 14 -4.65 -1.48 -10.26
C ALA A 14 -3.85 -1.92 -9.03
N GLY A 15 -2.87 -1.12 -8.58
CA GLY A 15 -2.09 -1.39 -7.36
C GLY A 15 -2.95 -1.38 -6.11
N LEU A 16 -3.81 -0.38 -5.94
CA LEU A 16 -4.74 -0.31 -4.80
C LEU A 16 -5.76 -1.45 -4.82
N GLY A 17 -6.27 -1.82 -6.00
CA GLY A 17 -7.17 -2.96 -6.17
C GLY A 17 -6.48 -4.28 -5.79
N PHE A 18 -5.21 -4.48 -6.19
CA PHE A 18 -4.40 -5.61 -5.76
C PHE A 18 -4.27 -5.65 -4.23
N ILE A 19 -3.96 -4.52 -3.59
CA ILE A 19 -3.82 -4.46 -2.13
C ILE A 19 -5.13 -4.81 -1.42
N ILE A 20 -6.28 -4.32 -1.92
CA ILE A 20 -7.59 -4.66 -1.33
C ILE A 20 -7.84 -6.17 -1.39
N VAL A 21 -7.61 -6.80 -2.55
CA VAL A 21 -7.73 -8.26 -2.69
C VAL A 21 -6.76 -8.98 -1.76
N PHE A 22 -5.51 -8.51 -1.69
CA PHE A 22 -4.49 -9.05 -0.80
C PHE A 22 -4.95 -9.02 0.66
N MET A 23 -5.47 -7.87 1.16
CA MET A 23 -5.93 -7.73 2.55
C MET A 23 -7.06 -8.69 2.93
N VAL A 24 -7.90 -9.06 1.97
CA VAL A 24 -8.98 -10.04 2.20
C VAL A 24 -8.45 -11.48 2.16
N VAL A 25 -7.51 -11.76 1.25
CA VAL A 25 -7.15 -13.14 0.88
C VAL A 25 -5.98 -13.69 1.73
N GLN A 26 -5.04 -12.82 2.14
CA GLN A 26 -3.78 -13.26 2.74
C GLN A 26 -3.93 -14.12 4.01
N ASP A 27 -4.91 -13.82 4.87
CA ASP A 27 -5.10 -14.48 6.16
C ASP A 27 -6.32 -15.45 6.15
N THR A 28 -7.07 -15.53 5.04
CA THR A 28 -8.34 -16.26 4.99
C THR A 28 -8.41 -17.32 3.90
N VAL A 29 -7.60 -17.21 2.84
CA VAL A 29 -7.63 -18.13 1.71
C VAL A 29 -6.28 -18.83 1.60
N PRO A 30 -6.25 -20.19 1.60
CA PRO A 30 -5.01 -20.93 1.40
C PRO A 30 -4.42 -20.65 0.01
N LEU A 31 -3.19 -20.12 -0.04
CA LEU A 31 -2.44 -19.82 -1.27
C LEU A 31 -1.25 -20.75 -1.45
N GLY A 32 -1.35 -21.98 -0.96
CA GLY A 32 -0.29 -22.96 -0.97
C GLY A 32 0.92 -22.50 -0.14
N ARG A 33 2.11 -22.50 -0.74
CA ARG A 33 3.34 -22.12 -0.03
C ARG A 33 3.48 -20.59 0.21
N LEU A 34 2.57 -19.79 -0.28
CA LEU A 34 2.67 -18.33 -0.12
C LEU A 34 2.17 -17.84 1.25
N ASN A 35 1.22 -18.55 1.87
CA ASN A 35 0.75 -18.29 3.22
C ASN A 35 0.50 -19.61 3.98
N ASN A 36 0.37 -19.51 5.30
CA ASN A 36 -0.03 -20.61 6.16
C ASN A 36 -1.21 -20.15 7.01
N VAL A 37 -2.43 -20.32 6.47
CA VAL A 37 -3.67 -19.85 7.10
C VAL A 37 -3.91 -20.55 8.44
N ASP A 38 -3.56 -21.83 8.56
CA ASP A 38 -3.75 -22.61 9.79
C ASP A 38 -2.84 -22.09 10.90
N ALA A 39 -1.56 -21.87 10.61
CA ALA A 39 -0.62 -21.31 11.59
C ALA A 39 -1.01 -19.87 12.03
N ILE A 40 -1.56 -19.07 11.13
CA ILE A 40 -2.08 -17.74 11.46
C ILE A 40 -3.31 -17.85 12.38
N ALA A 41 -4.23 -18.78 12.08
CA ALA A 41 -5.43 -19.02 12.87
C ALA A 41 -5.12 -19.60 14.26
N GLU A 42 -4.06 -20.39 14.40
CA GLU A 42 -3.58 -20.88 15.70
C GLU A 42 -2.88 -19.78 16.53
N SER A 43 -2.23 -18.83 15.85
CA SER A 43 -1.46 -17.75 16.51
C SER A 43 -2.31 -16.55 16.91
N ARG A 44 -3.51 -16.40 16.36
CA ARG A 44 -4.39 -15.24 16.57
C ARG A 44 -5.82 -15.66 16.82
N SER A 45 -6.52 -14.94 17.69
CA SER A 45 -7.95 -15.15 17.88
C SER A 45 -8.74 -14.77 16.62
N THR A 46 -9.88 -15.44 16.40
CA THR A 46 -10.78 -15.13 15.28
C THR A 46 -11.20 -13.66 15.25
N SER A 47 -11.43 -13.06 16.43
CA SER A 47 -11.78 -11.63 16.54
C SER A 47 -10.63 -10.72 16.08
N GLU A 48 -9.39 -11.02 16.42
CA GLU A 48 -8.22 -10.26 15.95
C GLU A 48 -8.05 -10.34 14.43
N LEU A 49 -8.20 -11.53 13.86
CA LEU A 49 -8.16 -11.73 12.42
C LEU A 49 -9.23 -10.92 11.68
N ILE A 50 -10.48 -10.97 12.18
CA ILE A 50 -11.58 -10.20 11.62
C ILE A 50 -11.30 -8.69 11.72
N ILE A 51 -10.86 -8.19 12.87
CA ILE A 51 -10.59 -6.77 13.08
C ILE A 51 -9.45 -6.31 12.15
N VAL A 52 -8.36 -7.04 12.07
CA VAL A 52 -7.21 -6.69 11.22
C VAL A 52 -7.61 -6.69 9.74
N THR A 53 -8.32 -7.74 9.28
CA THR A 53 -8.78 -7.85 7.88
C THR A 53 -9.75 -6.73 7.52
N ILE A 54 -10.77 -6.48 8.35
CA ILE A 54 -11.76 -5.43 8.10
C ILE A 54 -11.10 -4.04 8.12
N THR A 55 -10.31 -3.75 9.16
CA THR A 55 -9.66 -2.44 9.30
C THR A 55 -8.72 -2.16 8.13
N GLY A 56 -7.86 -3.13 7.79
CA GLY A 56 -6.95 -3.02 6.67
C GLY A 56 -7.68 -2.84 5.33
N THR A 57 -8.70 -3.66 5.08
CA THR A 57 -9.51 -3.57 3.85
C THR A 57 -10.22 -2.22 3.74
N LEU A 58 -10.86 -1.75 4.81
CA LEU A 58 -11.57 -0.47 4.83
C LEU A 58 -10.64 0.72 4.58
N GLN A 59 -9.43 0.72 5.15
CA GLN A 59 -8.44 1.78 4.90
C GLN A 59 -8.11 1.89 3.41
N PHE A 60 -7.82 0.76 2.75
CA PHE A 60 -7.52 0.75 1.32
C PHE A 60 -8.72 1.02 0.44
N LEU A 61 -9.93 0.61 0.83
CA LEU A 61 -11.18 0.99 0.14
C LEU A 61 -11.40 2.51 0.18
N LEU A 62 -11.14 3.15 1.31
CA LEU A 62 -11.24 4.63 1.43
C LEU A 62 -10.23 5.33 0.52
N ILE A 63 -8.97 4.87 0.49
CA ILE A 63 -7.94 5.39 -0.42
C ILE A 63 -8.37 5.20 -1.87
N PHE A 64 -8.82 4.00 -2.24
CA PHE A 64 -9.29 3.66 -3.58
C PHE A 64 -10.47 4.52 -4.00
N ALA A 65 -11.49 4.66 -3.14
CA ALA A 65 -12.64 5.53 -3.38
C ALA A 65 -12.22 6.98 -3.59
N GLY A 66 -11.28 7.50 -2.78
CA GLY A 66 -10.71 8.83 -2.96
C GLY A 66 -10.05 9.01 -4.32
N VAL A 67 -9.30 8.01 -4.81
CA VAL A 67 -8.70 8.05 -6.15
C VAL A 67 -9.77 7.98 -7.24
N VAL A 68 -10.75 7.06 -7.14
CA VAL A 68 -11.85 6.90 -8.12
C VAL A 68 -12.68 8.18 -8.24
N PHE A 69 -12.98 8.84 -7.12
CA PHE A 69 -13.80 10.04 -7.12
C PHE A 69 -13.17 11.21 -7.90
N PHE A 70 -11.82 11.28 -7.88
CA PHE A 70 -11.07 12.36 -8.53
C PHE A 70 -10.35 11.93 -9.82
N ILE A 71 -10.48 10.67 -10.24
CA ILE A 71 -9.86 10.18 -11.49
C ILE A 71 -10.33 11.02 -12.69
N GLY A 72 -9.39 11.42 -13.55
CA GLY A 72 -9.70 12.28 -14.70
C GLY A 72 -10.11 13.70 -14.33
N LYS A 73 -10.06 14.09 -13.05
CA LYS A 73 -10.36 15.43 -12.55
C LYS A 73 -9.11 16.04 -11.90
N ARG A 74 -9.24 17.25 -11.38
CA ARG A 74 -8.22 17.88 -10.57
C ARG A 74 -8.39 17.45 -9.12
N TYR A 75 -7.35 16.87 -8.55
CA TYR A 75 -7.33 16.51 -7.13
C TYR A 75 -7.19 17.79 -6.27
N PRO A 76 -8.11 18.05 -5.30
CA PRO A 76 -7.94 19.11 -4.33
C PRO A 76 -6.66 18.90 -3.49
N THR A 77 -6.04 19.97 -3.03
CA THR A 77 -4.78 19.89 -2.28
C THR A 77 -4.91 19.03 -1.01
N LEU A 78 -6.00 19.18 -0.27
CA LEU A 78 -6.26 18.38 0.93
C LEU A 78 -6.35 16.89 0.64
N VAL A 79 -7.00 16.51 -0.47
CA VAL A 79 -7.11 15.11 -0.89
C VAL A 79 -5.73 14.53 -1.26
N LYS A 80 -4.89 15.31 -1.96
CA LYS A 80 -3.52 14.89 -2.29
C LYS A 80 -2.70 14.62 -1.02
N ILE A 81 -2.72 15.57 -0.09
CA ILE A 81 -2.01 15.48 1.19
C ILE A 81 -2.51 14.25 1.97
N TRP A 82 -3.83 14.10 2.09
CA TRP A 82 -4.42 12.97 2.79
C TRP A 82 -4.03 11.63 2.16
N LEU A 83 -4.12 11.47 0.84
CA LEU A 83 -3.74 10.25 0.15
C LEU A 83 -2.26 9.90 0.38
N ILE A 84 -1.36 10.88 0.33
CA ILE A 84 0.07 10.67 0.55
C ILE A 84 0.33 10.27 2.01
N ILE A 85 -0.18 11.05 2.97
CA ILE A 85 0.06 10.81 4.40
C ILE A 85 -0.51 9.46 4.81
N HIS A 86 -1.73 9.15 4.40
CA HIS A 86 -2.39 7.91 4.82
C HIS A 86 -1.64 6.67 4.30
N GLN A 87 -1.31 6.61 3.01
CA GLN A 87 -0.52 5.51 2.44
C GLN A 87 0.88 5.42 3.08
N SER A 88 1.55 6.55 3.29
CA SER A 88 2.86 6.60 3.92
C SER A 88 2.83 6.11 5.37
N SER A 89 1.78 6.43 6.14
CA SER A 89 1.63 5.95 7.52
C SER A 89 1.50 4.42 7.57
N ILE A 90 0.74 3.83 6.66
CA ILE A 90 0.63 2.37 6.54
C ILE A 90 1.99 1.76 6.19
N PHE A 91 2.70 2.36 5.24
CA PHE A 91 4.02 1.89 4.83
C PHE A 91 5.08 2.00 5.95
N ILE A 92 5.07 3.08 6.73
CA ILE A 92 5.91 3.23 7.92
C ILE A 92 5.61 2.12 8.93
N GLY A 93 4.35 1.78 9.14
CA GLY A 93 3.97 0.62 9.97
C GLY A 93 4.58 -0.68 9.46
N ALA A 94 4.57 -0.91 8.15
CA ALA A 94 5.20 -2.07 7.52
C ALA A 94 6.73 -2.07 7.68
N LEU A 95 7.38 -0.89 7.59
CA LEU A 95 8.81 -0.75 7.84
C LEU A 95 9.17 -1.11 9.28
N ILE A 96 8.41 -0.61 10.26
CA ILE A 96 8.62 -0.89 11.68
C ILE A 96 8.35 -2.36 12.02
N ALA A 97 7.33 -2.97 11.42
CA ALA A 97 6.96 -4.34 11.70
C ALA A 97 7.92 -5.36 11.06
N TRP A 98 8.40 -5.11 9.85
CA TRP A 98 9.14 -6.08 9.05
C TRP A 98 10.56 -5.66 8.70
N TRP A 99 10.76 -4.51 8.07
CA TRP A 99 12.02 -4.15 7.45
C TRP A 99 13.08 -3.66 8.43
N ILE A 100 12.68 -2.93 9.48
CA ILE A 100 13.61 -2.49 10.54
C ILE A 100 14.13 -3.70 11.34
N PRO A 101 13.28 -4.62 11.84
CA PRO A 101 13.75 -5.84 12.46
C PRO A 101 14.60 -6.71 11.53
N TYR A 102 14.18 -6.87 10.29
CA TYR A 102 14.88 -7.69 9.30
C TYR A 102 16.28 -7.16 8.98
N LEU A 103 16.42 -5.86 8.67
CA LEU A 103 17.68 -5.28 8.20
C LEU A 103 18.63 -4.89 9.34
N PHE A 104 18.10 -4.39 10.44
CA PHE A 104 18.88 -3.79 11.54
C PHE A 104 18.82 -4.58 12.85
N GLY A 105 17.99 -5.61 12.96
CA GLY A 105 17.80 -6.40 14.17
C GLY A 105 17.06 -5.70 15.31
N ILE A 106 16.59 -4.46 15.09
CA ILE A 106 15.90 -3.68 16.13
C ILE A 106 14.52 -4.29 16.37
N GLY A 107 14.28 -4.81 17.59
CA GLY A 107 13.05 -5.50 17.96
C GLY A 107 12.85 -6.86 17.26
N ALA A 108 13.91 -7.45 16.69
CA ALA A 108 13.84 -8.73 15.99
C ALA A 108 13.61 -9.89 16.97
N ALA A 109 14.32 -9.93 18.09
CA ALA A 109 14.23 -11.01 19.09
C ALA A 109 12.82 -11.18 19.65
N GLU A 110 12.09 -10.07 19.84
CA GLU A 110 10.71 -10.07 20.35
C GLU A 110 9.69 -10.62 19.34
N ARG A 111 10.03 -10.62 18.05
CA ARG A 111 9.15 -11.01 16.94
C ARG A 111 9.51 -12.34 16.31
N ALA A 112 10.76 -12.77 16.43
CA ALA A 112 11.31 -13.91 15.70
C ALA A 112 10.49 -15.19 15.90
N GLU A 113 10.10 -15.49 17.15
CA GLU A 113 9.32 -16.68 17.47
C GLU A 113 7.92 -16.64 16.80
N SER A 114 7.17 -15.56 17.01
CA SER A 114 5.83 -15.43 16.43
C SER A 114 5.84 -15.38 14.90
N TYR A 115 6.85 -14.75 14.31
CA TYR A 115 7.00 -14.72 12.86
C TYR A 115 7.42 -16.08 12.30
N HIS A 116 8.26 -16.81 13.01
CA HIS A 116 8.62 -18.18 12.62
C HIS A 116 7.40 -19.11 12.65
N ILE A 117 6.55 -19.03 13.67
CA ILE A 117 5.31 -19.81 13.75
C ILE A 117 4.39 -19.48 12.57
N MET A 118 4.10 -18.20 12.33
CA MET A 118 3.14 -17.80 11.29
C MET A 118 3.66 -17.92 9.86
N PHE A 119 4.95 -17.70 9.65
CA PHE A 119 5.51 -17.51 8.30
C PHE A 119 6.72 -18.38 7.99
N GLY A 120 7.27 -19.15 8.94
CA GLY A 120 8.51 -19.91 8.79
C GLY A 120 8.43 -20.98 7.69
N GLU A 121 7.27 -21.57 7.46
CA GLU A 121 7.03 -22.55 6.40
C GLU A 121 6.57 -21.93 5.08
N THR A 122 6.41 -20.60 5.02
CA THR A 122 5.97 -19.93 3.81
C THR A 122 7.15 -19.60 2.89
N HIS A 123 6.86 -19.47 1.60
CA HIS A 123 7.88 -19.13 0.61
C HIS A 123 8.41 -17.70 0.81
N SER A 124 9.74 -17.59 0.88
CA SER A 124 10.45 -16.32 0.78
C SER A 124 11.57 -16.43 -0.26
N PHE A 125 11.76 -15.40 -1.07
CA PHE A 125 12.93 -15.25 -1.94
C PHE A 125 14.06 -14.44 -1.27
N LEU A 126 13.82 -13.95 -0.05
CA LEU A 126 14.82 -13.25 0.75
C LEU A 126 15.50 -14.24 1.71
N PRO A 127 16.79 -14.06 2.05
CA PRO A 127 17.45 -14.82 3.09
C PRO A 127 16.91 -14.44 4.48
N VAL A 128 17.07 -15.33 5.46
CA VAL A 128 16.79 -15.00 6.86
C VAL A 128 17.88 -14.04 7.37
N MET A 129 17.47 -12.91 7.96
CA MET A 129 18.35 -11.95 8.62
C MET A 129 17.79 -11.62 10.01
N ASN A 130 18.65 -11.57 11.01
CA ASN A 130 18.29 -11.29 12.41
C ASN A 130 17.14 -12.19 12.94
N GLY A 131 17.04 -13.44 12.47
CA GLY A 131 15.97 -14.38 12.84
C GLY A 131 14.60 -14.08 12.21
N ILE A 132 14.53 -13.14 11.28
CA ILE A 132 13.30 -12.75 10.59
C ILE A 132 13.48 -12.90 9.07
N VAL A 133 12.41 -13.23 8.38
CA VAL A 133 12.35 -13.21 6.92
C VAL A 133 10.96 -12.75 6.47
N PRO A 134 10.85 -11.61 5.76
CA PRO A 134 9.60 -11.24 5.11
C PRO A 134 9.26 -12.27 4.03
N ASN A 135 8.09 -12.90 4.13
CA ASN A 135 7.67 -13.83 3.11
C ASN A 135 7.35 -13.12 1.79
N THR A 136 7.21 -13.89 0.72
CA THR A 136 6.96 -13.35 -0.64
C THR A 136 5.71 -12.48 -0.70
N LEU A 137 4.62 -12.89 -0.03
CA LEU A 137 3.37 -12.11 -0.04
C LEU A 137 3.54 -10.73 0.59
N HIS A 138 4.15 -10.66 1.79
CA HIS A 138 4.39 -9.38 2.46
C HIS A 138 5.36 -8.49 1.67
N THR A 139 6.39 -9.09 1.06
CA THR A 139 7.32 -8.33 0.22
C THR A 139 6.62 -7.74 -1.01
N MET A 140 5.76 -8.51 -1.66
CA MET A 140 4.96 -8.01 -2.79
C MET A 140 4.00 -6.90 -2.35
N PHE A 141 3.28 -7.10 -1.23
CA PHE A 141 2.39 -6.08 -0.68
C PHE A 141 3.12 -4.76 -0.40
N HIS A 142 4.26 -4.81 0.31
CA HIS A 142 5.05 -3.62 0.62
C HIS A 142 5.60 -2.93 -0.63
N GLY A 143 6.03 -3.71 -1.62
CA GLY A 143 6.51 -3.19 -2.91
C GLY A 143 5.40 -2.49 -3.71
N VAL A 144 4.20 -3.08 -3.78
CA VAL A 144 3.04 -2.47 -4.44
C VAL A 144 2.58 -1.22 -3.70
N LEU A 145 2.57 -1.24 -2.36
CA LEU A 145 2.21 -0.06 -1.56
C LEU A 145 3.19 1.10 -1.79
N LEU A 146 4.50 0.83 -1.82
CA LEU A 146 5.52 1.83 -2.14
C LEU A 146 5.31 2.40 -3.56
N MET A 147 5.03 1.55 -4.54
CA MET A 147 4.69 1.98 -5.89
C MET A 147 3.45 2.89 -5.91
N CYS A 148 2.40 2.56 -5.14
CA CYS A 148 1.20 3.39 -5.04
C CYS A 148 1.51 4.77 -4.43
N ILE A 149 2.37 4.84 -3.41
CA ILE A 149 2.83 6.12 -2.82
C ILE A 149 3.55 6.96 -3.88
N ILE A 150 4.52 6.38 -4.59
CA ILE A 150 5.28 7.07 -5.64
C ILE A 150 4.34 7.59 -6.74
N LEU A 151 3.39 6.77 -7.19
CA LEU A 151 2.39 7.18 -8.19
C LEU A 151 1.50 8.31 -7.68
N THR A 152 1.07 8.26 -6.40
CA THR A 152 0.25 9.32 -5.79
C THR A 152 1.02 10.64 -5.71
N ILE A 153 2.29 10.62 -5.32
CA ILE A 153 3.16 11.81 -5.32
C ILE A 153 3.32 12.33 -6.75
N TYR A 154 3.65 11.46 -7.71
CA TYR A 154 3.81 11.85 -9.12
C TYR A 154 2.55 12.52 -9.70
N ILE A 155 1.36 11.94 -9.46
CA ILE A 155 0.07 12.49 -9.91
C ILE A 155 -0.17 13.86 -9.26
N SER A 156 0.17 13.99 -7.97
CA SER A 156 0.01 15.22 -7.21
C SER A 156 0.86 16.37 -7.73
N LEU A 157 2.10 16.10 -8.10
CA LEU A 157 3.05 17.08 -8.65
C LEU A 157 2.76 17.42 -10.12
N SER A 158 2.46 16.42 -10.94
CA SER A 158 2.19 16.60 -12.37
C SER A 158 0.92 17.40 -12.65
N GLY A 159 -0.02 17.45 -11.71
CA GLY A 159 -1.24 18.27 -11.82
C GLY A 159 -1.00 19.79 -11.62
N SER A 160 0.15 20.18 -11.07
CA SER A 160 0.47 21.59 -10.79
C SER A 160 1.07 22.34 -11.99
N LYS A 161 1.81 21.67 -12.85
CA LYS A 161 2.58 22.29 -13.95
C LYS A 161 1.75 22.91 -15.09
N ASN A 162 0.47 22.56 -15.23
CA ASN A 162 -0.38 23.11 -16.30
C ASN A 162 -0.95 24.52 -16.01
N LYS A 163 -0.56 25.20 -14.94
CA LYS A 163 -1.02 26.57 -14.67
C LYS A 163 -0.24 27.66 -15.40
N ASP A 164 1.00 27.39 -15.81
CA ASP A 164 1.91 28.46 -16.29
C ASP A 164 1.93 28.65 -17.81
N HIS A 165 1.14 27.89 -18.57
CA HIS A 165 1.05 28.01 -20.03
C HIS A 165 -0.35 28.37 -20.52
N SER A 166 -1.04 29.32 -19.87
CA SER A 166 -2.09 30.08 -20.54
C SER A 166 -1.42 31.27 -21.22
N PRO A 167 -1.34 31.37 -22.54
CA PRO A 167 -0.90 32.59 -23.20
C PRO A 167 -1.90 33.68 -22.83
N GLU A 168 -1.42 34.71 -22.18
CA GLU A 168 -2.16 35.98 -22.07
C GLU A 168 -2.49 36.43 -23.48
N LEU A 169 -3.73 36.28 -23.89
CA LEU A 169 -4.27 36.98 -25.05
C LEU A 169 -4.20 38.47 -24.72
N LYS A 170 -3.11 39.12 -25.12
CA LYS A 170 -3.04 40.57 -25.22
C LYS A 170 -4.17 41.00 -26.16
N VAL A 171 -5.25 41.47 -25.58
CA VAL A 171 -6.28 42.23 -26.32
C VAL A 171 -5.59 43.52 -26.75
N ILE A 172 -5.16 43.52 -28.02
CA ILE A 172 -4.74 44.76 -28.69
C ILE A 172 -6.03 45.48 -29.08
N ASN A 173 -6.47 46.39 -28.22
CA ASN A 173 -7.43 47.40 -28.62
C ASN A 173 -6.74 48.36 -29.60
N LYS A 174 -7.15 48.34 -30.82
CA LYS A 174 -7.03 49.43 -31.78
C LYS A 174 -8.39 50.11 -31.93
#